data_e1313fedab390023916fe09a53c50e07
#
_entry.id   e1313fedab390023916fe09a53c50e07
#
_cell.length_a   1.000
_cell.length_b   1.000
_cell.length_c   1.000
_cell.angle_alpha   90.00
_cell.angle_beta   90.00
_cell.angle_gamma   90.00
#
_symmetry.space_group_name_H-M   'P 1'
#
loop_
_entity.id
_entity.type
_entity.pdbx_description
1 polymer ?
#
loop_
_entity_poly.entity_id
_entity_poly.type
_entity_poly.pdbx_seq_one_letter_code
_entity_poly.pdbx_strand_id
1 'polypeptide(L)'
;SVTRLNGLLQIGGIARTMTLRASKTSGKTTYYQDYTLQLVRSLHLKSLTVTADSETLAFTDAAGSRITFSGDVTDYYMQVANTTSSFTPTASYAASGDYAARVGSERFETLDGVTVPLDTDKSQETIALEVLHSDANAVSTVYNLHFIKKEPVAVTFDVTPSDANVFLVNNNTGRCVYTDENGTALLPPGASFRYTVTRNGYVGMQEEAYTVPQEAATVTVTLEKAPERSYTPMAEVWPSFRADEYNNGVVDVKTPTTAENTVLYWATQLGEGYSADACGCPILVGDYLYTYAKDMIYKLNVVTGEVEGKGQMDHKSSFAINSPTYAEGMIFVGLADGGVQAFDAETLQPLWIYRDSLGGQPNCPIYYHNGYIYTGFWQGEQLNANFVCLSVTDENPTRGDEAKIPTWQYKSLGGFYWAGAYVTDSYVLIPTDDGDSGYTSGYASILSLDPRTGELISSIRLPHPGDARSSVTYHNGRAYFTTKGGYFYSAAVAENGELSDLR
;
A
#
# COMPACT_ATOMS: atom_id res chain seq x y z
N SER A 1 -51.38 -45.58 -0.33
CA SER A 1 -51.34 -44.90 -1.63
C SER A 1 -51.39 -43.41 -1.42
N VAL A 2 -50.39 -42.70 -1.90
CA VAL A 2 -50.37 -41.24 -1.89
C VAL A 2 -51.26 -40.78 -3.05
N THR A 3 -52.38 -40.16 -2.75
CA THR A 3 -53.20 -39.52 -3.75
C THR A 3 -52.48 -38.24 -4.20
N ARG A 4 -52.34 -38.05 -5.50
CA ARG A 4 -51.68 -36.90 -6.12
C ARG A 4 -52.37 -35.61 -5.66
N LEU A 5 -51.62 -34.68 -5.04
CA LEU A 5 -52.09 -33.34 -4.74
C LEU A 5 -52.19 -32.56 -6.06
N ASN A 6 -53.42 -32.37 -6.56
CA ASN A 6 -53.69 -31.52 -7.73
C ASN A 6 -54.12 -30.12 -7.22
N GLY A 7 -53.23 -29.18 -7.30
CA GLY A 7 -53.50 -27.79 -6.97
C GLY A 7 -52.30 -26.88 -7.22
N LEU A 8 -52.53 -25.65 -7.65
CA LEU A 8 -51.53 -24.60 -7.74
C LEU A 8 -51.30 -24.05 -6.34
N LEU A 9 -50.07 -24.18 -5.84
CA LEU A 9 -49.63 -23.54 -4.61
C LEU A 9 -49.24 -22.08 -4.92
N GLN A 10 -50.05 -21.16 -4.44
CA GLN A 10 -49.70 -19.73 -4.50
C GLN A 10 -48.89 -19.36 -3.26
N ILE A 11 -47.69 -18.91 -3.48
CA ILE A 11 -46.80 -18.38 -2.45
C ILE A 11 -46.93 -16.85 -2.49
N GLY A 12 -47.60 -16.28 -1.51
CA GLY A 12 -47.65 -14.82 -1.32
C GLY A 12 -46.45 -14.38 -0.51
N GLY A 13 -45.33 -14.04 -1.17
CA GLY A 13 -44.07 -13.62 -0.53
C GLY A 13 -42.88 -14.48 -0.93
N ILE A 14 -41.77 -14.29 -0.23
CA ILE A 14 -40.44 -14.94 -0.52
C ILE A 14 -40.39 -16.34 0.05
N ALA A 15 -40.93 -16.58 1.24
CA ALA A 15 -40.97 -17.89 1.87
C ALA A 15 -42.33 -18.18 2.51
N ARG A 16 -42.70 -19.45 2.51
CA ARG A 16 -43.90 -19.92 3.19
C ARG A 16 -43.69 -21.31 3.78
N THR A 17 -44.02 -21.46 5.05
CA THR A 17 -44.06 -22.76 5.72
C THR A 17 -45.46 -23.35 5.59
N MET A 18 -45.53 -24.60 5.17
CA MET A 18 -46.79 -25.38 5.05
C MET A 18 -46.64 -26.69 5.81
N THR A 19 -47.77 -27.09 6.46
CA THR A 19 -47.85 -28.42 7.09
C THR A 19 -48.71 -29.32 6.21
N LEU A 20 -48.13 -30.42 5.75
CA LEU A 20 -48.87 -31.50 5.11
C LEU A 20 -49.16 -32.56 6.14
N ARG A 21 -50.44 -32.83 6.36
CA ARG A 21 -50.90 -33.93 7.24
C ARG A 21 -51.25 -35.15 6.42
N ALA A 22 -50.51 -36.22 6.57
CA ALA A 22 -50.88 -37.53 6.11
C ALA A 22 -51.70 -38.24 7.16
N SER A 23 -52.81 -38.88 6.75
CA SER A 23 -53.62 -39.67 7.66
C SER A 23 -53.87 -41.08 7.13
N LYS A 24 -53.94 -42.04 8.04
CA LYS A 24 -54.27 -43.43 7.75
C LYS A 24 -55.28 -43.92 8.78
N THR A 25 -56.46 -44.36 8.34
CA THR A 25 -57.46 -44.96 9.20
C THR A 25 -57.31 -46.49 9.16
N SER A 26 -57.21 -47.12 10.33
CA SER A 26 -57.22 -48.56 10.50
C SER A 26 -58.26 -48.93 11.56
N GLY A 27 -59.36 -49.57 11.13
CA GLY A 27 -60.52 -49.78 11.96
C GLY A 27 -61.22 -48.47 12.37
N LYS A 28 -61.36 -48.20 13.66
CA LYS A 28 -61.96 -46.96 14.18
C LYS A 28 -60.92 -45.90 14.55
N THR A 29 -59.61 -46.19 14.33
CA THR A 29 -58.49 -45.29 14.72
C THR A 29 -57.86 -44.68 13.50
N THR A 30 -57.71 -43.32 13.52
CA THR A 30 -57.01 -42.56 12.50
C THR A 30 -55.67 -42.10 13.06
N TYR A 31 -54.59 -42.44 12.35
CA TYR A 31 -53.21 -42.02 12.64
C TYR A 31 -52.89 -40.85 11.76
N TYR A 32 -52.13 -39.89 12.31
CA TYR A 32 -51.68 -38.69 11.59
C TYR A 32 -50.15 -38.60 11.63
N GLN A 33 -49.57 -38.14 10.51
CA GLN A 33 -48.18 -37.74 10.43
C GLN A 33 -48.12 -36.37 9.75
N ASP A 34 -47.52 -35.43 10.44
CA ASP A 34 -47.32 -34.07 9.91
C ASP A 34 -45.92 -33.94 9.31
N TYR A 35 -45.85 -33.34 8.14
CA TYR A 35 -44.65 -32.96 7.44
C TYR A 35 -44.62 -31.45 7.25
N THR A 36 -43.55 -30.81 7.67
CA THR A 36 -43.34 -29.39 7.42
C THR A 36 -42.56 -29.19 6.10
N LEU A 37 -43.19 -28.44 5.19
CA LEU A 37 -42.54 -28.02 3.93
C LEU A 37 -42.24 -26.55 4.01
N GLN A 38 -40.99 -26.21 3.81
CA GLN A 38 -40.56 -24.83 3.65
C GLN A 38 -40.37 -24.57 2.16
N LEU A 39 -41.19 -23.68 1.59
CA LEU A 39 -41.16 -23.26 0.21
C LEU A 39 -40.44 -21.92 0.16
N VAL A 40 -39.36 -21.83 -0.56
CA VAL A 40 -38.56 -20.60 -0.72
C VAL A 40 -38.48 -20.26 -2.20
N ARG A 41 -38.66 -18.98 -2.53
CA ARG A 41 -38.47 -18.47 -3.88
C ARG A 41 -37.04 -17.94 -3.98
N SER A 42 -36.30 -18.42 -4.99
CA SER A 42 -35.03 -17.82 -5.33
C SER A 42 -35.19 -16.39 -5.83
N LEU A 43 -34.29 -15.52 -5.43
CA LEU A 43 -34.28 -14.12 -5.85
C LEU A 43 -33.61 -14.05 -7.24
N HIS A 44 -34.36 -13.60 -8.25
CA HIS A 44 -33.83 -13.41 -9.60
C HIS A 44 -34.04 -11.97 -10.05
N LEU A 45 -33.11 -11.50 -10.87
CA LEU A 45 -33.31 -10.30 -11.66
C LEU A 45 -34.31 -10.60 -12.80
N LYS A 46 -35.19 -9.66 -13.08
CA LYS A 46 -36.05 -9.69 -14.27
C LYS A 46 -35.32 -9.20 -15.50
N SER A 47 -34.46 -8.21 -15.32
CA SER A 47 -33.60 -7.65 -16.35
C SER A 47 -32.28 -7.19 -15.75
N LEU A 48 -31.24 -7.29 -16.58
CA LEU A 48 -29.93 -6.73 -16.31
C LEU A 48 -29.39 -6.17 -17.62
N THR A 49 -28.88 -4.95 -17.57
CA THR A 49 -28.03 -4.35 -18.60
C THR A 49 -26.75 -3.84 -17.95
N VAL A 50 -25.68 -3.87 -18.69
CA VAL A 50 -24.37 -3.39 -18.26
C VAL A 50 -23.89 -2.38 -19.29
N THR A 51 -23.57 -1.18 -18.86
CA THR A 51 -23.06 -0.11 -19.72
C THR A 51 -21.62 0.23 -19.30
N ALA A 52 -20.72 0.34 -20.26
CA ALA A 52 -19.37 0.81 -20.10
C ALA A 52 -18.98 1.69 -21.27
N ASP A 53 -18.13 2.70 -21.06
CA ASP A 53 -17.69 3.65 -22.09
C ASP A 53 -18.86 4.25 -22.90
N SER A 54 -20.02 4.50 -22.23
CA SER A 54 -21.29 4.99 -22.82
C SER A 54 -22.00 4.01 -23.76
N GLU A 55 -21.57 2.75 -23.84
CA GLU A 55 -22.19 1.72 -24.67
C GLU A 55 -22.79 0.60 -23.82
N THR A 56 -23.96 0.08 -24.23
CA THR A 56 -24.55 -1.12 -23.60
C THR A 56 -23.83 -2.36 -24.13
N LEU A 57 -23.26 -3.13 -23.21
CA LEU A 57 -22.48 -4.33 -23.54
C LEU A 57 -23.39 -5.49 -23.94
N ALA A 58 -22.96 -6.24 -24.93
CA ALA A 58 -23.61 -7.48 -25.32
C ALA A 58 -23.17 -8.62 -24.39
N PHE A 59 -24.10 -9.44 -23.92
CA PHE A 59 -23.79 -10.65 -23.18
C PHE A 59 -23.47 -11.81 -24.11
N THR A 60 -22.46 -12.60 -23.74
CA THR A 60 -22.11 -13.86 -24.35
C THR A 60 -22.04 -14.97 -23.29
N ASP A 61 -22.09 -16.23 -23.73
CA ASP A 61 -21.75 -17.39 -22.91
C ASP A 61 -20.23 -17.60 -22.88
N ALA A 62 -19.77 -18.62 -22.15
CA ALA A 62 -18.34 -18.95 -22.05
C ALA A 62 -17.71 -19.37 -23.40
N ALA A 63 -18.49 -19.75 -24.38
CA ALA A 63 -18.04 -20.09 -25.75
C ALA A 63 -18.02 -18.85 -26.68
N GLY A 64 -18.41 -17.67 -26.18
CA GLY A 64 -18.48 -16.42 -26.95
C GLY A 64 -19.74 -16.25 -27.76
N SER A 65 -20.74 -17.14 -27.64
CA SER A 65 -21.99 -17.05 -28.37
C SER A 65 -22.87 -15.98 -27.69
N ARG A 66 -23.48 -15.10 -28.48
CA ARG A 66 -24.33 -14.03 -27.99
C ARG A 66 -25.58 -14.60 -27.31
N ILE A 67 -25.89 -14.16 -26.13
CA ILE A 67 -27.08 -14.52 -25.35
C ILE A 67 -27.85 -13.27 -24.89
N THR A 68 -29.13 -13.45 -24.57
CA THR A 68 -29.93 -12.43 -23.89
C THR A 68 -29.95 -12.71 -22.39
N PHE A 69 -30.16 -11.68 -21.59
CA PHE A 69 -30.30 -11.85 -20.14
C PHE A 69 -31.45 -12.80 -19.81
N SER A 70 -31.19 -13.75 -18.92
CA SER A 70 -32.16 -14.62 -18.26
C SER A 70 -31.87 -14.72 -16.78
N GLY A 71 -32.86 -14.57 -15.91
CA GLY A 71 -32.67 -14.68 -14.48
C GLY A 71 -32.12 -16.03 -13.98
N ASP A 72 -32.23 -17.07 -14.81
CA ASP A 72 -31.76 -18.44 -14.51
C ASP A 72 -30.30 -18.68 -14.95
N VAL A 73 -29.70 -17.79 -15.73
CA VAL A 73 -28.30 -17.83 -16.14
C VAL A 73 -27.50 -16.97 -15.16
N THR A 74 -26.42 -17.51 -14.64
CA THR A 74 -25.61 -16.84 -13.61
C THR A 74 -24.29 -16.29 -14.12
N ASP A 75 -23.85 -16.68 -15.30
CA ASP A 75 -22.54 -16.28 -15.83
C ASP A 75 -22.71 -15.53 -17.15
N TYR A 76 -22.26 -14.28 -17.19
CA TYR A 76 -22.33 -13.41 -18.36
C TYR A 76 -20.96 -12.88 -18.71
N TYR A 77 -20.55 -13.08 -19.96
CA TYR A 77 -19.26 -12.63 -20.50
C TYR A 77 -19.45 -11.42 -21.39
N MET A 78 -18.61 -10.41 -21.23
CA MET A 78 -18.68 -9.15 -21.98
C MET A 78 -17.27 -8.77 -22.43
N GLN A 79 -17.16 -8.33 -23.68
CA GLN A 79 -15.90 -7.76 -24.15
C GLN A 79 -15.88 -6.25 -23.93
N VAL A 80 -14.78 -5.74 -23.41
CA VAL A 80 -14.55 -4.33 -23.13
C VAL A 80 -13.18 -3.89 -23.67
N ALA A 81 -13.00 -2.59 -23.85
CA ALA A 81 -11.70 -2.05 -24.19
C ALA A 81 -10.71 -2.22 -23.01
N ASN A 82 -9.41 -2.31 -23.31
CA ASN A 82 -8.39 -2.43 -22.26
C ASN A 82 -8.35 -1.19 -21.33
N THR A 83 -8.78 -0.05 -21.84
CA THR A 83 -8.87 1.23 -21.11
C THR A 83 -10.15 1.39 -20.30
N THR A 84 -11.13 0.46 -20.44
CA THR A 84 -12.37 0.52 -19.67
C THR A 84 -12.08 0.37 -18.19
N SER A 85 -12.35 1.43 -17.42
CA SER A 85 -12.01 1.53 -15.99
C SER A 85 -13.21 1.40 -15.05
N SER A 86 -14.44 1.34 -15.62
CA SER A 86 -15.67 1.18 -14.84
C SER A 86 -16.85 0.72 -15.69
N PHE A 87 -17.90 0.23 -15.03
CA PHE A 87 -19.17 -0.08 -15.66
C PHE A 87 -20.34 0.35 -14.76
N THR A 88 -21.53 0.47 -15.35
CA THR A 88 -22.77 0.77 -14.66
C THR A 88 -23.77 -0.37 -14.90
N PRO A 89 -24.16 -1.14 -13.87
CA PRO A 89 -25.24 -2.10 -13.97
C PRO A 89 -26.60 -1.42 -13.80
N THR A 90 -27.58 -1.79 -14.61
CA THR A 90 -28.98 -1.41 -14.41
C THR A 90 -29.81 -2.66 -14.39
N ALA A 91 -30.61 -2.85 -13.34
CA ALA A 91 -31.36 -4.07 -13.12
C ALA A 91 -32.78 -3.83 -12.62
N SER A 92 -33.69 -4.76 -12.89
CA SER A 92 -34.99 -4.83 -12.22
C SER A 92 -35.20 -6.22 -11.62
N TYR A 93 -35.95 -6.27 -10.54
CA TYR A 93 -36.21 -7.52 -9.82
C TYR A 93 -37.46 -8.25 -10.35
N ALA A 94 -37.42 -9.58 -10.25
CA ALA A 94 -38.50 -10.43 -10.78
C ALA A 94 -39.81 -10.35 -9.98
N ALA A 95 -39.78 -9.87 -8.72
CA ALA A 95 -40.92 -9.68 -7.87
C ALA A 95 -40.85 -8.34 -7.16
N SER A 96 -41.99 -7.88 -6.61
CA SER A 96 -42.03 -6.70 -5.75
C SER A 96 -41.56 -7.07 -4.33
N GLY A 97 -40.89 -6.16 -3.65
CA GLY A 97 -40.41 -6.35 -2.29
C GLY A 97 -39.18 -5.46 -1.99
N ASP A 98 -38.64 -5.61 -0.80
CA ASP A 98 -37.49 -4.86 -0.32
C ASP A 98 -36.21 -5.54 -0.80
N TYR A 99 -35.85 -5.28 -2.05
CA TYR A 99 -34.64 -5.79 -2.70
C TYR A 99 -33.48 -4.83 -2.52
N ALA A 100 -32.28 -5.39 -2.49
CA ALA A 100 -31.02 -4.70 -2.59
C ALA A 100 -30.08 -5.54 -3.45
N ALA A 101 -28.94 -4.99 -3.83
CA ALA A 101 -27.87 -5.71 -4.51
C ALA A 101 -26.56 -5.55 -3.76
N ARG A 102 -25.69 -6.55 -3.85
CA ARG A 102 -24.29 -6.43 -3.52
C ARG A 102 -23.48 -6.57 -4.81
N VAL A 103 -22.62 -5.61 -5.10
CA VAL A 103 -21.72 -5.64 -6.25
C VAL A 103 -20.28 -5.63 -5.72
N GLY A 104 -19.55 -6.71 -5.99
CA GLY A 104 -18.27 -6.93 -5.31
C GLY A 104 -18.46 -7.01 -3.78
N SER A 105 -17.87 -6.08 -3.05
CA SER A 105 -17.99 -5.99 -1.57
C SER A 105 -19.05 -4.99 -1.10
N GLU A 106 -19.57 -4.14 -1.98
CA GLU A 106 -20.44 -3.02 -1.62
C GLU A 106 -21.93 -3.35 -1.78
N ARG A 107 -22.75 -2.91 -0.81
CA ARG A 107 -24.20 -3.06 -0.84
C ARG A 107 -24.88 -1.78 -1.33
N PHE A 108 -25.86 -1.94 -2.23
CA PHE A 108 -26.67 -0.87 -2.80
C PHE A 108 -28.15 -1.17 -2.65
N GLU A 109 -28.95 -0.19 -2.21
CA GLU A 109 -30.41 -0.31 -2.15
C GLU A 109 -31.04 -0.15 -3.54
N THR A 110 -30.34 0.50 -4.47
CA THR A 110 -30.66 0.59 -5.90
C THR A 110 -29.37 0.55 -6.71
N LEU A 111 -29.44 0.02 -7.92
CA LEU A 111 -28.31 0.02 -8.87
C LEU A 111 -28.34 1.23 -9.81
N ASP A 112 -29.36 2.10 -9.73
CA ASP A 112 -29.46 3.28 -10.58
C ASP A 112 -28.32 4.26 -10.30
N GLY A 113 -27.51 4.54 -11.33
CA GLY A 113 -26.37 5.45 -11.25
C GLY A 113 -25.14 4.88 -10.53
N VAL A 114 -25.15 3.61 -10.14
CA VAL A 114 -23.99 2.95 -9.51
C VAL A 114 -22.91 2.75 -10.55
N THR A 115 -21.69 3.26 -10.27
CA THR A 115 -20.51 3.02 -11.08
C THR A 115 -19.58 2.08 -10.33
N VAL A 116 -19.22 0.97 -10.96
CA VAL A 116 -18.35 -0.08 -10.38
C VAL A 116 -17.01 -0.03 -11.10
N PRO A 117 -15.89 0.09 -10.36
CA PRO A 117 -14.57 0.15 -10.96
C PRO A 117 -14.16 -1.21 -11.56
N LEU A 118 -13.41 -1.15 -12.67
CA LEU A 118 -12.72 -2.27 -13.30
C LEU A 118 -11.21 -2.02 -13.29
N ASP A 119 -10.47 -3.07 -12.98
CA ASP A 119 -9.02 -3.04 -12.96
C ASP A 119 -8.46 -3.05 -14.39
N THR A 120 -7.88 -1.94 -14.84
CA THR A 120 -7.33 -1.80 -16.20
C THR A 120 -6.07 -2.63 -16.43
N ASP A 121 -5.46 -3.17 -15.36
CA ASP A 121 -4.24 -3.99 -15.46
C ASP A 121 -4.53 -5.48 -15.69
N LYS A 122 -5.80 -5.88 -15.56
CA LYS A 122 -6.23 -7.27 -15.75
C LYS A 122 -6.78 -7.48 -17.16
N SER A 123 -6.39 -8.58 -17.80
CA SER A 123 -6.96 -9.04 -19.07
C SER A 123 -8.37 -9.62 -18.91
N GLN A 124 -8.71 -10.07 -17.72
CA GLN A 124 -10.05 -10.54 -17.36
C GLN A 124 -10.35 -10.23 -15.90
N GLU A 125 -11.59 -9.80 -15.63
CA GLU A 125 -12.07 -9.57 -14.27
C GLU A 125 -13.49 -10.08 -14.12
N THR A 126 -13.79 -10.68 -12.97
CA THR A 126 -15.14 -11.15 -12.62
C THR A 126 -15.67 -10.37 -11.44
N ILE A 127 -16.80 -9.71 -11.62
CA ILE A 127 -17.50 -8.98 -10.56
C ILE A 127 -18.78 -9.74 -10.23
N ALA A 128 -18.95 -10.14 -8.97
CA ALA A 128 -20.18 -10.77 -8.49
C ALA A 128 -21.26 -9.70 -8.22
N LEU A 129 -22.46 -9.93 -8.75
CA LEU A 129 -23.67 -9.18 -8.44
C LEU A 129 -24.63 -10.11 -7.72
N GLU A 130 -24.80 -9.94 -6.41
CA GLU A 130 -25.68 -10.72 -5.56
C GLU A 130 -27.00 -10.00 -5.33
N VAL A 131 -28.13 -10.70 -5.56
CA VAL A 131 -29.47 -10.18 -5.27
C VAL A 131 -29.80 -10.46 -3.81
N LEU A 132 -30.13 -9.42 -3.05
CA LEU A 132 -30.43 -9.47 -1.63
C LEU A 132 -31.92 -9.12 -1.37
N HIS A 133 -32.46 -9.56 -0.23
CA HIS A 133 -33.79 -9.21 0.24
C HIS A 133 -33.79 -9.10 1.77
N SER A 134 -34.68 -8.32 2.33
CA SER A 134 -34.83 -8.14 3.79
C SER A 134 -35.31 -9.39 4.52
N ASP A 135 -36.00 -10.33 3.83
CA ASP A 135 -36.45 -11.62 4.41
C ASP A 135 -35.24 -12.55 4.59
N ALA A 136 -34.95 -12.92 5.83
CA ALA A 136 -33.83 -13.81 6.19
C ALA A 136 -33.93 -15.24 5.58
N ASN A 137 -35.12 -15.66 5.11
CA ASN A 137 -35.32 -16.94 4.43
C ASN A 137 -35.16 -16.86 2.92
N ALA A 138 -34.89 -15.68 2.38
CA ALA A 138 -34.66 -15.50 0.96
C ALA A 138 -33.33 -16.20 0.54
N VAL A 139 -33.37 -16.87 -0.61
CA VAL A 139 -32.18 -17.48 -1.22
C VAL A 139 -31.63 -16.52 -2.27
N SER A 140 -30.48 -15.93 -2.00
CA SER A 140 -29.82 -15.02 -2.93
C SER A 140 -29.38 -15.74 -4.21
N THR A 141 -29.38 -15.01 -5.32
CA THR A 141 -28.75 -15.44 -6.58
C THR A 141 -27.57 -14.53 -6.84
N VAL A 142 -26.44 -15.14 -7.22
CA VAL A 142 -25.22 -14.42 -7.61
C VAL A 142 -25.07 -14.52 -9.12
N TYR A 143 -24.92 -13.38 -9.78
CA TYR A 143 -24.59 -13.27 -11.19
C TYR A 143 -23.11 -12.89 -11.31
N ASN A 144 -22.33 -13.68 -12.00
CA ASN A 144 -20.92 -13.42 -12.27
C ASN A 144 -20.81 -12.65 -13.59
N LEU A 145 -20.36 -11.42 -13.51
CA LEU A 145 -20.14 -10.55 -14.66
C LEU A 145 -18.66 -10.62 -15.04
N HIS A 146 -18.36 -11.32 -16.12
CA HIS A 146 -17.00 -11.54 -16.64
C HIS A 146 -16.67 -10.48 -17.69
N PHE A 147 -15.76 -9.58 -17.38
CA PHE A 147 -15.24 -8.57 -18.29
C PHE A 147 -13.94 -9.09 -18.93
N ILE A 148 -13.92 -9.20 -20.27
CA ILE A 148 -12.78 -9.75 -21.01
C ILE A 148 -12.15 -8.62 -21.81
N LYS A 149 -10.84 -8.45 -21.62
CA LYS A 149 -9.98 -7.52 -22.35
C LYS A 149 -9.05 -8.32 -23.26
N LYS A 150 -8.30 -7.61 -24.11
CA LYS A 150 -7.25 -8.25 -24.90
C LYS A 150 -6.17 -8.81 -23.96
N GLU A 151 -5.51 -9.89 -24.39
CA GLU A 151 -4.35 -10.41 -23.68
C GLU A 151 -3.27 -9.34 -23.53
N PRO A 152 -2.59 -9.27 -22.37
CA PRO A 152 -1.47 -8.36 -22.17
C PRO A 152 -0.36 -8.60 -23.19
N VAL A 153 0.33 -7.54 -23.56
CA VAL A 153 1.52 -7.60 -24.40
C VAL A 153 2.79 -7.44 -23.59
N ALA A 154 3.86 -8.10 -24.00
CA ALA A 154 5.17 -7.96 -23.40
C ALA A 154 5.78 -6.62 -23.80
N VAL A 155 6.12 -5.79 -22.79
CA VAL A 155 6.91 -4.57 -22.96
C VAL A 155 8.22 -4.76 -22.22
N THR A 156 9.34 -4.79 -22.97
CA THR A 156 10.68 -4.96 -22.43
C THR A 156 11.35 -3.60 -22.28
N PHE A 157 11.85 -3.28 -21.10
CA PHE A 157 12.68 -2.11 -20.84
C PHE A 157 14.16 -2.52 -20.93
N ASP A 158 14.78 -2.17 -22.04
CA ASP A 158 16.21 -2.36 -22.28
C ASP A 158 16.96 -1.15 -21.70
N VAL A 159 17.42 -1.28 -20.46
CA VAL A 159 18.03 -0.18 -19.71
C VAL A 159 19.54 -0.30 -19.60
N THR A 160 20.22 0.82 -19.65
CA THR A 160 21.65 0.91 -19.41
C THR A 160 21.93 1.95 -18.30
N PRO A 161 22.59 1.56 -17.17
CA PRO A 161 23.09 0.21 -16.86
C PRO A 161 21.95 -0.80 -16.63
N SER A 162 22.24 -2.08 -16.86
CA SER A 162 21.22 -3.15 -16.87
C SER A 162 20.59 -3.44 -15.51
N ASP A 163 21.18 -2.93 -14.44
CA ASP A 163 20.66 -3.03 -13.06
C ASP A 163 19.89 -1.76 -12.62
N ALA A 164 19.58 -0.84 -13.56
CA ALA A 164 18.72 0.29 -13.26
C ALA A 164 17.29 -0.18 -12.97
N ASN A 165 16.65 0.45 -11.99
CA ASN A 165 15.28 0.14 -11.63
C ASN A 165 14.28 0.88 -12.53
N VAL A 166 13.31 0.14 -13.05
CA VAL A 166 12.16 0.66 -13.79
C VAL A 166 10.95 0.67 -12.86
N PHE A 167 10.39 1.83 -12.61
CA PHE A 167 9.21 1.99 -11.77
C PHE A 167 8.03 2.46 -12.61
N LEU A 168 7.04 1.59 -12.80
CA LEU A 168 5.85 1.81 -13.62
C LEU A 168 4.62 2.02 -12.75
N VAL A 169 3.81 3.02 -13.08
CA VAL A 169 2.55 3.28 -12.40
C VAL A 169 1.43 3.45 -13.44
N ASN A 170 0.36 2.71 -13.30
CA ASN A 170 -0.84 2.88 -14.11
C ASN A 170 -1.52 4.22 -13.80
N ASN A 171 -1.76 5.05 -14.82
CA ASN A 171 -2.33 6.39 -14.64
C ASN A 171 -3.78 6.38 -14.15
N ASN A 172 -4.54 5.33 -14.46
CA ASN A 172 -5.95 5.24 -14.08
C ASN A 172 -6.16 4.69 -12.67
N THR A 173 -5.38 3.67 -12.30
CA THR A 173 -5.55 2.96 -11.01
C THR A 173 -4.55 3.40 -9.95
N GLY A 174 -3.45 4.03 -10.35
CA GLY A 174 -2.32 4.33 -9.46
C GLY A 174 -1.57 3.09 -8.97
N ARG A 175 -1.81 1.91 -9.57
CA ARG A 175 -1.09 0.67 -9.21
C ARG A 175 0.30 0.67 -9.82
N CYS A 176 1.25 0.20 -9.03
CA CYS A 176 2.59 -0.11 -9.50
C CYS A 176 2.60 -1.44 -10.25
N VAL A 177 3.36 -1.51 -11.33
CA VAL A 177 3.62 -2.73 -12.09
C VAL A 177 5.13 -2.91 -12.17
N TYR A 178 5.58 -4.14 -11.96
CA TYR A 178 6.99 -4.48 -11.89
C TYR A 178 7.42 -5.24 -13.14
N THR A 179 8.66 -5.08 -13.53
CA THR A 179 9.30 -5.89 -14.58
C THR A 179 9.84 -7.18 -13.97
N ASP A 180 9.85 -8.24 -14.76
CA ASP A 180 10.54 -9.48 -14.41
C ASP A 180 12.09 -9.31 -14.44
N GLU A 181 12.81 -10.38 -14.18
CA GLU A 181 14.29 -10.41 -14.19
C GLU A 181 14.92 -10.04 -15.54
N ASN A 182 14.14 -10.10 -16.63
CA ASN A 182 14.56 -9.72 -17.98
C ASN A 182 14.15 -8.29 -18.36
N GLY A 183 13.63 -7.52 -17.41
CA GLY A 183 13.13 -6.16 -17.63
C GLY A 183 11.81 -6.10 -18.38
N THR A 184 11.02 -7.19 -18.41
CA THR A 184 9.75 -7.27 -19.16
C THR A 184 8.55 -7.16 -18.22
N ALA A 185 7.59 -6.31 -18.57
CA ALA A 185 6.27 -6.22 -17.96
C ALA A 185 5.18 -6.67 -18.93
N LEU A 186 4.18 -7.41 -18.43
CA LEU A 186 2.97 -7.76 -19.18
C LEU A 186 1.91 -6.68 -18.94
N LEU A 187 1.64 -5.88 -19.97
CA LEU A 187 0.79 -4.70 -19.89
C LEU A 187 -0.41 -4.77 -20.83
N PRO A 188 -1.61 -4.29 -20.41
CA PRO A 188 -2.80 -4.25 -21.27
C PRO A 188 -2.60 -3.28 -22.44
N PRO A 189 -2.80 -3.72 -23.70
CA PRO A 189 -2.69 -2.84 -24.87
C PRO A 189 -3.63 -1.64 -24.79
N GLY A 190 -3.10 -0.44 -25.05
CA GLY A 190 -3.83 0.83 -24.99
C GLY A 190 -3.90 1.45 -23.59
N ALA A 191 -3.48 0.74 -22.54
CA ALA A 191 -3.44 1.29 -21.19
C ALA A 191 -2.38 2.43 -21.08
N SER A 192 -2.63 3.38 -20.20
CA SER A 192 -1.76 4.53 -19.97
C SER A 192 -0.97 4.35 -18.69
N PHE A 193 0.34 4.44 -18.80
CA PHE A 193 1.29 4.37 -17.71
C PHE A 193 2.17 5.61 -17.67
N ARG A 194 2.81 5.82 -16.55
CA ARG A 194 4.01 6.64 -16.41
C ARG A 194 5.12 5.78 -15.82
N TYR A 195 6.36 6.06 -16.18
CA TYR A 195 7.48 5.34 -15.64
C TYR A 195 8.68 6.24 -15.41
N THR A 196 9.53 5.84 -14.48
CA THR A 196 10.85 6.41 -14.21
C THR A 196 11.89 5.32 -14.31
N VAL A 197 13.13 5.70 -14.60
CA VAL A 197 14.28 4.78 -14.56
C VAL A 197 15.36 5.43 -13.68
N THR A 198 15.78 4.73 -12.64
CA THR A 198 16.75 5.26 -11.67
C THR A 198 17.81 4.24 -11.32
N ARG A 199 18.99 4.73 -10.97
CA ARG A 199 20.08 3.93 -10.41
C ARG A 199 21.02 4.79 -9.58
N ASN A 200 21.47 4.30 -8.44
CA ASN A 200 22.48 5.00 -7.64
C ASN A 200 23.77 5.25 -8.46
N GLY A 201 24.31 6.46 -8.38
CA GLY A 201 25.47 6.90 -9.17
C GLY A 201 25.16 7.37 -10.59
N TYR A 202 23.88 7.48 -10.95
CA TYR A 202 23.41 7.95 -12.27
C TYR A 202 22.37 9.04 -12.13
N VAL A 203 22.27 9.87 -13.17
CA VAL A 203 21.17 10.84 -13.29
C VAL A 203 19.89 10.10 -13.64
N GLY A 204 18.89 10.19 -12.76
CA GLY A 204 17.62 9.50 -12.94
C GLY A 204 16.82 10.09 -14.12
N MET A 205 16.17 9.21 -14.88
CA MET A 205 15.27 9.64 -15.94
C MET A 205 13.97 10.16 -15.31
N GLN A 206 13.58 11.38 -15.68
CA GLN A 206 12.31 11.96 -15.24
C GLN A 206 11.11 11.12 -15.67
N GLU A 207 9.98 11.31 -15.00
CA GLU A 207 8.74 10.59 -15.30
C GLU A 207 8.29 10.81 -16.75
N GLU A 208 8.12 9.71 -17.47
CA GLU A 208 7.65 9.69 -18.85
C GLU A 208 6.30 9.01 -18.97
N ALA A 209 5.42 9.63 -19.80
CA ALA A 209 4.13 9.04 -20.13
C ALA A 209 4.30 7.93 -21.19
N TYR A 210 3.63 6.81 -21.01
CA TYR A 210 3.72 5.66 -21.90
C TYR A 210 2.33 5.07 -22.18
N THR A 211 1.98 4.97 -23.46
CA THR A 211 0.78 4.24 -23.88
C THR A 211 1.19 2.88 -24.43
N VAL A 212 0.67 1.81 -23.84
CA VAL A 212 1.00 0.45 -24.21
C VAL A 212 0.60 0.17 -25.67
N PRO A 213 1.51 -0.28 -26.53
CA PRO A 213 1.20 -0.59 -27.94
C PRO A 213 0.29 -1.82 -28.06
N GLN A 214 -0.18 -2.10 -29.30
CA GLN A 214 -1.05 -3.25 -29.57
C GLN A 214 -0.28 -4.58 -29.66
N GLU A 215 1.04 -4.53 -29.81
CA GLU A 215 1.95 -5.66 -29.95
C GLU A 215 3.15 -5.49 -29.00
N ALA A 216 3.90 -6.57 -28.80
CA ALA A 216 5.11 -6.53 -27.99
C ALA A 216 6.08 -5.43 -28.46
N ALA A 217 6.71 -4.74 -27.51
CA ALA A 217 7.60 -3.61 -27.77
C ALA A 217 8.80 -3.59 -26.84
N THR A 218 9.83 -2.84 -27.25
CA THR A 218 11.00 -2.56 -26.42
C THR A 218 11.12 -1.05 -26.22
N VAL A 219 11.34 -0.65 -24.97
CA VAL A 219 11.65 0.72 -24.57
C VAL A 219 13.12 0.75 -24.17
N THR A 220 13.94 1.51 -24.89
CA THR A 220 15.39 1.61 -24.60
C THR A 220 15.65 2.89 -23.81
N VAL A 221 16.33 2.75 -22.66
CA VAL A 221 16.74 3.89 -21.80
C VAL A 221 18.19 3.75 -21.43
N THR A 222 18.95 4.84 -21.62
CA THR A 222 20.34 4.93 -21.18
C THR A 222 20.48 6.07 -20.19
N LEU A 223 20.89 5.76 -18.95
CA LEU A 223 21.16 6.76 -17.92
C LEU A 223 22.58 7.31 -18.06
N GLU A 224 22.74 8.59 -17.86
CA GLU A 224 24.05 9.23 -17.75
C GLU A 224 24.62 9.02 -16.34
N LYS A 225 25.94 8.76 -16.25
CA LYS A 225 26.61 8.68 -14.95
C LYS A 225 26.56 10.06 -14.28
N ALA A 226 26.12 10.09 -13.03
CA ALA A 226 26.12 11.33 -12.25
C ALA A 226 27.57 11.78 -11.93
N PRO A 227 27.80 13.08 -11.74
CA PRO A 227 29.09 13.58 -11.25
C PRO A 227 29.45 12.92 -9.92
N GLU A 228 30.72 12.55 -9.76
CA GLU A 228 31.22 12.01 -8.49
C GLU A 228 31.33 13.13 -7.47
N ARG A 229 30.62 12.99 -6.34
CA ARG A 229 30.78 13.90 -5.20
C ARG A 229 31.99 13.49 -4.37
N SER A 230 32.90 14.45 -4.15
CA SER A 230 34.00 14.26 -3.24
C SER A 230 33.59 14.68 -1.82
N TYR A 231 33.85 13.84 -0.84
CA TYR A 231 33.62 14.14 0.58
C TYR A 231 34.71 13.47 1.44
N THR A 232 34.93 13.99 2.65
CA THR A 232 35.78 13.36 3.64
C THR A 232 34.96 12.41 4.50
N PRO A 233 35.20 11.08 4.46
CA PRO A 233 34.47 10.16 5.32
C PRO A 233 34.70 10.50 6.81
N MET A 234 33.61 10.52 7.58
CA MET A 234 33.64 10.73 9.03
C MET A 234 33.29 9.42 9.75
N ALA A 235 33.78 9.26 10.98
CA ALA A 235 33.50 8.08 11.79
C ALA A 235 32.01 8.01 12.13
N GLU A 236 31.36 6.90 11.84
CA GLU A 236 29.94 6.65 12.10
C GLU A 236 29.76 6.10 13.53
N VAL A 237 29.69 7.00 14.52
CA VAL A 237 29.54 6.61 15.93
C VAL A 237 28.07 6.31 16.28
N TRP A 238 27.19 7.19 15.85
CA TRP A 238 25.74 7.05 15.96
C TRP A 238 25.08 7.76 14.77
N PRO A 239 25.19 7.20 13.54
CA PRO A 239 24.90 7.92 12.30
C PRO A 239 23.40 8.06 11.98
N SER A 240 22.52 7.35 12.70
CA SER A 240 21.09 7.33 12.41
C SER A 240 20.26 7.04 13.66
N PHE A 241 18.94 6.99 13.53
CA PHE A 241 18.04 6.51 14.56
C PHE A 241 18.43 5.11 15.03
N ARG A 242 18.66 4.92 16.32
CA ARG A 242 19.13 3.68 16.96
C ARG A 242 20.45 3.14 16.38
N ALA A 243 21.34 4.02 16.00
CA ALA A 243 22.70 3.80 15.54
C ALA A 243 22.84 3.18 14.13
N ASP A 244 22.03 2.22 13.77
CA ASP A 244 22.15 1.50 12.50
C ASP A 244 20.79 1.14 11.89
N GLU A 245 20.79 0.64 10.65
CA GLU A 245 19.63 0.18 9.91
C GLU A 245 18.96 -1.08 10.52
N TYR A 246 19.61 -1.72 11.47
CA TYR A 246 19.11 -2.90 12.19
C TYR A 246 18.38 -2.54 13.50
N ASN A 247 18.31 -1.26 13.86
CA ASN A 247 17.68 -0.76 15.08
C ASN A 247 18.26 -1.32 16.38
N ASN A 248 19.54 -1.66 16.41
CA ASN A 248 20.18 -2.27 17.58
C ASN A 248 20.35 -1.30 18.74
N GLY A 249 20.78 -0.08 18.47
CA GLY A 249 20.94 0.98 19.48
C GLY A 249 21.90 0.61 20.61
N VAL A 250 22.93 -0.18 20.33
CA VAL A 250 23.90 -0.67 21.32
C VAL A 250 25.29 -0.15 21.00
N VAL A 251 25.90 0.49 21.99
CA VAL A 251 27.30 0.95 21.90
C VAL A 251 28.07 0.51 23.14
N ASP A 252 29.33 0.14 22.98
CA ASP A 252 30.21 -0.23 24.09
C ASP A 252 30.91 1.03 24.65
N VAL A 253 30.17 1.74 25.51
CA VAL A 253 30.68 2.94 26.19
C VAL A 253 30.46 2.86 27.69
N LYS A 254 31.36 3.46 28.46
CA LYS A 254 31.19 3.64 29.90
C LYS A 254 30.26 4.83 30.16
N THR A 255 29.18 4.58 30.88
CA THR A 255 28.26 5.63 31.32
C THR A 255 28.48 5.97 32.80
N PRO A 256 28.14 7.22 33.25
CA PRO A 256 28.14 7.55 34.65
C PRO A 256 27.20 6.62 35.45
N THR A 257 27.68 6.10 36.56
CA THR A 257 26.91 5.17 37.43
C THR A 257 26.44 5.83 38.74
N THR A 258 26.97 7.00 39.09
CA THR A 258 26.59 7.77 40.27
C THR A 258 26.43 9.24 39.92
N ALA A 259 25.71 10.00 40.78
CA ALA A 259 25.54 11.44 40.61
C ALA A 259 26.89 12.20 40.67
N GLU A 260 27.85 11.72 41.47
CA GLU A 260 29.17 12.34 41.57
C GLU A 260 29.99 12.21 40.28
N ASN A 261 29.71 11.20 39.48
CA ASN A 261 30.36 10.97 38.18
C ASN A 261 29.63 11.63 37.00
N THR A 262 28.55 12.35 37.26
CA THR A 262 27.74 13.04 36.25
C THR A 262 28.00 14.52 36.31
N VAL A 263 28.51 15.08 35.22
CA VAL A 263 28.75 16.54 35.09
C VAL A 263 28.09 17.06 33.83
N LEU A 264 27.56 18.27 33.89
CA LEU A 264 27.09 19.00 32.72
C LEU A 264 28.30 19.70 32.09
N TYR A 265 28.71 19.24 30.89
CA TYR A 265 29.80 19.87 30.17
C TYR A 265 29.38 21.17 29.49
N TRP A 266 28.22 21.10 28.77
CA TRP A 266 27.69 22.26 28.08
C TRP A 266 26.17 22.13 27.87
N ALA A 267 25.52 23.22 27.51
CA ALA A 267 24.14 23.28 27.10
C ALA A 267 23.97 24.35 26.02
N THR A 268 23.39 23.99 24.88
CA THR A 268 23.18 24.90 23.75
C THR A 268 21.70 24.91 23.39
N GLN A 269 21.08 26.10 23.41
CA GLN A 269 19.68 26.25 23.02
C GLN A 269 19.57 26.46 21.51
N LEU A 270 18.86 25.55 20.81
CA LEU A 270 18.63 25.60 19.37
C LEU A 270 17.16 25.77 19.02
N GLY A 271 16.28 25.19 19.83
CA GLY A 271 14.84 25.18 19.61
C GLY A 271 14.04 25.35 20.89
N GLU A 272 12.73 25.24 20.78
CA GLU A 272 11.80 25.38 21.92
C GLU A 272 10.51 24.60 21.71
N GLY A 273 9.80 24.27 22.78
CA GLY A 273 8.52 23.57 22.71
C GLY A 273 8.65 22.06 22.44
N TYR A 274 7.63 21.46 21.82
CA TYR A 274 7.55 20.00 21.60
C TYR A 274 7.22 19.61 20.16
N SER A 275 6.93 20.56 19.28
CA SER A 275 6.59 20.33 17.87
C SER A 275 7.78 20.64 16.94
N ALA A 276 7.53 21.07 15.74
CA ALA A 276 8.54 21.41 14.75
C ALA A 276 9.59 22.44 15.18
N ASP A 277 9.31 23.23 16.22
CA ASP A 277 10.24 24.22 16.77
C ASP A 277 11.19 23.64 17.85
N ALA A 278 10.94 22.42 18.31
CA ALA A 278 11.83 21.70 19.24
C ALA A 278 13.09 21.18 18.52
N CYS A 279 14.09 20.77 19.30
CA CYS A 279 15.26 20.08 18.75
C CYS A 279 14.91 18.62 18.43
N GLY A 280 15.31 18.17 17.26
CA GLY A 280 15.30 16.76 16.89
C GLY A 280 16.33 15.95 17.68
N CYS A 281 16.18 14.63 17.75
CA CYS A 281 17.18 13.75 18.33
C CYS A 281 18.50 13.88 17.54
N PRO A 282 19.65 14.11 18.23
CA PRO A 282 20.91 14.26 17.52
C PRO A 282 21.48 12.91 17.04
N ILE A 283 22.31 12.97 16.00
CA ILE A 283 23.25 11.90 15.63
C ILE A 283 24.68 12.35 15.93
N LEU A 284 25.59 11.39 16.08
CA LEU A 284 27.00 11.63 16.35
C LEU A 284 27.84 11.04 15.21
N VAL A 285 28.52 11.92 14.47
CA VAL A 285 29.35 11.56 13.33
C VAL A 285 30.69 12.30 13.44
N GLY A 286 31.78 11.56 13.52
CA GLY A 286 33.09 12.11 13.83
C GLY A 286 33.07 12.85 15.18
N ASP A 287 33.54 14.08 15.19
CA ASP A 287 33.58 14.97 16.35
C ASP A 287 32.35 15.89 16.43
N TYR A 288 31.28 15.59 15.67
CA TYR A 288 30.14 16.49 15.53
C TYR A 288 28.81 15.82 15.87
N LEU A 289 27.95 16.61 16.52
CA LEU A 289 26.52 16.32 16.64
C LEU A 289 25.74 17.05 15.56
N TYR A 290 24.87 16.31 14.87
CA TYR A 290 23.92 16.89 13.91
C TYR A 290 22.50 16.76 14.45
N THR A 291 21.80 17.88 14.43
CA THR A 291 20.38 17.95 14.80
C THR A 291 19.69 19.06 14.03
N TYR A 292 18.37 19.15 14.14
CA TYR A 292 17.60 20.22 13.55
C TYR A 292 16.63 20.83 14.57
N ALA A 293 16.27 22.08 14.36
CA ALA A 293 15.21 22.76 15.09
C ALA A 293 14.62 23.87 14.21
N LYS A 294 13.32 24.07 14.25
CA LYS A 294 12.63 25.02 13.37
C LYS A 294 12.89 24.63 11.91
N ASP A 295 13.36 25.54 11.10
CA ASP A 295 13.73 25.39 9.71
C ASP A 295 15.25 25.34 9.47
N MET A 296 16.00 24.94 10.48
CA MET A 296 17.47 24.91 10.44
C MET A 296 18.01 23.55 10.84
N ILE A 297 19.03 23.07 10.12
CA ILE A 297 19.90 22.00 10.55
C ILE A 297 21.17 22.58 11.15
N TYR A 298 21.72 21.91 12.18
CA TYR A 298 22.87 22.37 12.96
C TYR A 298 23.95 21.30 13.03
N LYS A 299 25.21 21.75 13.01
CA LYS A 299 26.41 20.97 13.27
C LYS A 299 27.07 21.56 14.51
N LEU A 300 27.21 20.77 15.58
CA LEU A 300 27.79 21.20 16.85
C LEU A 300 29.04 20.39 17.16
N ASN A 301 30.03 21.04 17.73
CA ASN A 301 31.19 20.35 18.29
C ASN A 301 30.76 19.52 19.51
N VAL A 302 31.09 18.22 19.52
CA VAL A 302 30.66 17.31 20.58
C VAL A 302 31.28 17.64 21.96
N VAL A 303 32.46 18.27 21.98
CA VAL A 303 33.17 18.58 23.20
C VAL A 303 32.73 19.92 23.80
N THR A 304 32.52 20.94 22.96
CA THR A 304 32.23 22.32 23.45
C THR A 304 30.74 22.66 23.36
N GLY A 305 29.96 21.97 22.55
CA GLY A 305 28.57 22.31 22.27
C GLY A 305 28.40 23.56 21.39
N GLU A 306 29.49 24.13 20.88
CA GLU A 306 29.45 25.27 19.99
C GLU A 306 28.85 24.88 18.61
N VAL A 307 28.02 25.75 18.05
CA VAL A 307 27.47 25.60 16.71
C VAL A 307 28.53 26.01 15.69
N GLU A 308 29.08 25.03 14.98
CA GLU A 308 30.10 25.23 13.95
C GLU A 308 29.53 25.36 12.55
N GLY A 309 28.28 24.88 12.33
CA GLY A 309 27.63 24.97 11.04
C GLY A 309 26.11 25.06 11.16
N LYS A 310 25.50 25.71 10.17
CA LYS A 310 24.03 25.83 10.02
C LYS A 310 23.65 25.69 8.55
N GLY A 311 22.57 24.97 8.28
CA GLY A 311 21.97 24.86 6.95
C GLY A 311 20.49 25.25 7.01
N GLN A 312 20.01 25.96 5.99
CA GLN A 312 18.61 26.31 5.86
C GLN A 312 17.86 25.11 5.26
N MET A 313 16.87 24.62 5.99
CA MET A 313 15.92 23.64 5.46
C MET A 313 14.88 24.34 4.59
N ASP A 314 14.34 23.64 3.58
CA ASP A 314 13.28 24.17 2.71
C ASP A 314 12.05 24.59 3.54
N HIS A 315 11.67 23.78 4.51
CA HIS A 315 10.68 24.09 5.55
C HIS A 315 10.87 23.19 6.78
N LYS A 316 10.07 23.39 7.80
CA LYS A 316 10.15 22.64 9.06
C LYS A 316 9.77 21.18 8.88
N SER A 317 10.29 20.31 9.75
CA SER A 317 9.69 19.00 10.02
C SER A 317 8.35 19.16 10.77
N SER A 318 7.50 18.14 10.75
CA SER A 318 6.21 18.17 11.47
C SER A 318 6.39 18.09 12.98
N PHE A 319 7.28 17.18 13.42
CA PHE A 319 7.70 17.02 14.82
C PHE A 319 9.19 16.76 14.88
N ALA A 320 9.84 17.27 15.90
CA ALA A 320 11.27 17.09 16.13
C ALA A 320 11.55 15.76 16.89
N ILE A 321 11.01 14.66 16.45
CA ILE A 321 11.13 13.36 17.15
C ILE A 321 12.11 12.40 16.48
N ASN A 322 12.34 12.54 15.17
CA ASN A 322 13.30 11.70 14.45
C ASN A 322 14.69 12.30 14.44
N SER A 323 15.69 11.43 14.37
CA SER A 323 17.07 11.84 14.13
C SER A 323 17.26 12.17 12.65
N PRO A 324 18.18 13.07 12.31
CA PRO A 324 18.81 13.05 10.98
C PRO A 324 19.47 11.68 10.72
N THR A 325 19.83 11.42 9.48
CA THR A 325 20.62 10.24 9.12
C THR A 325 21.85 10.69 8.33
N TYR A 326 23.01 10.15 8.67
CA TYR A 326 24.26 10.37 7.93
C TYR A 326 24.58 9.16 7.06
N ALA A 327 24.93 9.39 5.81
CA ALA A 327 25.59 8.42 4.95
C ALA A 327 26.33 9.14 3.82
N GLU A 328 27.43 8.57 3.38
CA GLU A 328 28.23 9.02 2.23
C GLU A 328 28.55 10.53 2.24
N GLY A 329 28.87 11.08 3.42
CA GLY A 329 29.14 12.51 3.59
C GLY A 329 27.92 13.42 3.42
N MET A 330 26.72 12.89 3.58
CA MET A 330 25.45 13.62 3.52
C MET A 330 24.67 13.48 4.82
N ILE A 331 23.82 14.47 5.10
CA ILE A 331 22.84 14.44 6.18
C ILE A 331 21.44 14.51 5.56
N PHE A 332 20.58 13.57 5.92
CA PHE A 332 19.20 13.50 5.45
C PHE A 332 18.24 13.89 6.58
N VAL A 333 17.28 14.74 6.26
CA VAL A 333 16.26 15.23 7.22
C VAL A 333 14.88 15.11 6.59
N GLY A 334 13.91 14.62 7.38
CA GLY A 334 12.51 14.61 6.98
C GLY A 334 11.88 15.99 7.14
N LEU A 335 11.16 16.44 6.11
CA LEU A 335 10.42 17.69 6.08
C LEU A 335 8.91 17.42 6.18
N ALA A 336 8.13 18.37 6.70
CA ALA A 336 6.67 18.31 6.61
C ALA A 336 6.21 18.15 5.14
N ASP A 337 4.94 17.80 4.96
CA ASP A 337 4.34 17.64 3.63
C ASP A 337 4.99 16.55 2.74
N GLY A 338 5.60 15.53 3.37
CA GLY A 338 6.18 14.38 2.66
C GLY A 338 7.55 14.65 2.05
N GLY A 339 8.34 15.53 2.65
CA GLY A 339 9.66 15.88 2.14
C GLY A 339 10.79 15.08 2.77
N VAL A 340 11.90 14.92 2.01
CA VAL A 340 13.22 14.56 2.49
C VAL A 340 14.24 15.49 1.84
N GLN A 341 15.10 16.10 2.63
CA GLN A 341 16.16 16.97 2.12
C GLN A 341 17.54 16.43 2.51
N ALA A 342 18.46 16.46 1.55
CA ALA A 342 19.86 16.12 1.74
C ALA A 342 20.72 17.36 1.86
N PHE A 343 21.71 17.29 2.75
CA PHE A 343 22.72 18.33 2.98
C PHE A 343 24.12 17.71 2.90
N ASP A 344 25.07 18.46 2.43
CA ASP A 344 26.49 18.14 2.60
C ASP A 344 26.85 18.13 4.09
N ALA A 345 27.43 17.07 4.59
CA ALA A 345 27.69 16.92 6.02
C ALA A 345 28.80 17.87 6.57
N GLU A 346 29.74 18.30 5.72
CA GLU A 346 30.79 19.22 6.13
C GLU A 346 30.29 20.67 6.18
N THR A 347 29.61 21.12 5.13
CA THR A 347 29.25 22.52 4.91
C THR A 347 27.80 22.85 5.27
N LEU A 348 26.93 21.86 5.40
CA LEU A 348 25.47 21.96 5.53
C LEU A 348 24.81 22.72 4.38
N GLN A 349 25.44 22.77 3.21
CA GLN A 349 24.77 23.25 2.00
C GLN A 349 23.74 22.21 1.54
N PRO A 350 22.56 22.65 1.09
CA PRO A 350 21.55 21.74 0.54
C PRO A 350 22.05 21.11 -0.76
N LEU A 351 21.70 19.84 -0.99
CA LEU A 351 22.07 19.09 -2.19
C LEU A 351 20.85 18.83 -3.06
N TRP A 352 19.85 18.16 -2.53
CA TRP A 352 18.62 17.84 -3.25
C TRP A 352 17.41 17.74 -2.30
N ILE A 353 16.21 17.77 -2.88
CA ILE A 353 14.93 17.68 -2.14
C ILE A 353 14.00 16.68 -2.83
N TYR A 354 13.55 15.69 -2.10
CA TYR A 354 12.42 14.85 -2.47
C TYR A 354 11.11 15.43 -1.93
N ARG A 355 10.04 15.41 -2.74
CA ARG A 355 8.68 15.77 -2.32
C ARG A 355 7.71 14.68 -2.76
N ASP A 356 7.09 14.02 -1.79
CA ASP A 356 6.11 12.97 -2.06
C ASP A 356 4.81 13.56 -2.62
N SER A 357 4.25 12.91 -3.65
CA SER A 357 3.03 13.37 -4.32
C SER A 357 1.78 13.31 -3.45
N LEU A 358 1.77 12.44 -2.43
CA LEU A 358 0.67 12.36 -1.45
C LEU A 358 0.91 13.26 -0.25
N GLY A 359 2.15 13.73 -0.04
CA GLY A 359 2.52 14.51 1.13
C GLY A 359 2.60 13.67 2.41
N GLY A 360 2.37 14.31 3.55
CA GLY A 360 2.31 13.64 4.85
C GLY A 360 3.41 14.04 5.82
N GLN A 361 3.31 13.55 7.06
CA GLN A 361 4.27 13.81 8.11
C GLN A 361 5.46 12.84 8.00
N PRO A 362 6.72 13.33 8.08
CA PRO A 362 7.94 12.52 7.95
C PRO A 362 8.34 11.93 9.31
N ASN A 363 7.45 11.26 9.99
CA ASN A 363 7.69 10.76 11.35
C ASN A 363 8.31 9.36 11.40
N CYS A 364 8.53 8.71 10.25
CA CYS A 364 9.34 7.51 10.15
C CYS A 364 10.82 7.87 10.16
N PRO A 365 11.67 7.11 10.86
CA PRO A 365 13.12 7.24 10.71
C PRO A 365 13.55 7.02 9.26
N ILE A 366 14.64 7.68 8.87
CA ILE A 366 15.28 7.47 7.58
C ILE A 366 16.39 6.42 7.77
N TYR A 367 16.36 5.36 6.98
CA TYR A 367 17.36 4.29 7.00
C TYR A 367 18.18 4.34 5.73
N TYR A 368 19.50 4.22 5.88
CA TYR A 368 20.42 4.12 4.74
C TYR A 368 20.85 2.66 4.57
N HIS A 369 20.87 2.19 3.32
CA HIS A 369 21.44 0.91 2.94
C HIS A 369 21.93 0.93 1.48
N ASN A 370 23.20 0.64 1.27
CA ASN A 370 23.85 0.44 -0.06
C ASN A 370 23.52 1.52 -1.10
N GLY A 371 23.68 2.80 -0.75
CA GLY A 371 23.46 3.92 -1.66
C GLY A 371 22.02 4.39 -1.79
N TYR A 372 21.12 3.87 -0.94
CA TYR A 372 19.71 4.25 -0.92
C TYR A 372 19.25 4.58 0.50
N ILE A 373 18.28 5.46 0.59
CA ILE A 373 17.56 5.72 1.85
C ILE A 373 16.10 5.29 1.72
N TYR A 374 15.53 4.87 2.85
CA TYR A 374 14.18 4.33 2.99
C TYR A 374 13.44 5.05 4.10
N THR A 375 12.25 5.54 3.84
CA THR A 375 11.41 6.18 4.85
C THR A 375 9.94 6.15 4.44
N GLY A 376 9.03 6.41 5.40
CA GLY A 376 7.60 6.42 5.16
C GLY A 376 6.95 7.71 5.66
N PHE A 377 5.75 7.99 5.15
CA PHE A 377 4.95 9.15 5.51
C PHE A 377 3.59 8.75 6.07
N TRP A 378 2.99 9.68 6.81
CA TRP A 378 1.64 9.53 7.33
C TRP A 378 0.86 10.82 7.10
N GLN A 379 -0.34 10.71 6.52
CA GLN A 379 -1.17 11.87 6.18
C GLN A 379 -2.46 11.94 6.99
N GLY A 380 -2.82 10.87 7.65
CA GLY A 380 -4.02 10.71 8.45
C GLY A 380 -4.44 9.25 8.53
N GLU A 381 -5.24 8.90 9.53
CA GLU A 381 -5.64 7.50 9.82
C GLU A 381 -6.30 6.81 8.61
N GLN A 382 -7.09 7.54 7.83
CA GLN A 382 -7.87 7.00 6.73
C GLN A 382 -7.37 7.44 5.34
N LEU A 383 -6.17 8.00 5.25
CA LEU A 383 -5.58 8.49 4.01
C LEU A 383 -4.43 7.59 3.55
N ASN A 384 -4.22 7.56 2.24
CA ASN A 384 -3.06 6.89 1.68
C ASN A 384 -1.78 7.70 1.94
N ALA A 385 -0.68 7.02 2.21
CA ALA A 385 0.65 7.59 2.22
C ALA A 385 1.67 6.58 1.67
N ASN A 386 2.84 7.09 1.27
CA ASN A 386 3.88 6.28 0.66
C ASN A 386 4.99 5.91 1.66
N PHE A 387 5.55 4.72 1.48
CA PHE A 387 6.90 4.36 1.86
C PHE A 387 7.78 4.44 0.63
N VAL A 388 8.97 5.04 0.73
CA VAL A 388 9.78 5.38 -0.43
C VAL A 388 11.21 4.91 -0.31
N CYS A 389 11.80 4.59 -1.46
CA CYS A 389 13.24 4.39 -1.64
C CYS A 389 13.79 5.50 -2.52
N LEU A 390 14.86 6.16 -2.07
CA LEU A 390 15.53 7.24 -2.79
C LEU A 390 17.02 6.92 -2.93
N SER A 391 17.57 7.06 -4.14
CA SER A 391 19.02 7.07 -4.31
C SER A 391 19.64 8.28 -3.62
N VAL A 392 20.77 8.08 -2.94
CA VAL A 392 21.49 9.20 -2.28
C VAL A 392 22.31 10.05 -3.25
N THR A 393 22.38 9.68 -4.52
CA THR A 393 23.18 10.39 -5.53
C THR A 393 22.81 11.87 -5.60
N ASP A 394 23.79 12.74 -5.56
CA ASP A 394 23.69 14.14 -5.93
C ASP A 394 23.85 14.22 -7.46
N GLU A 395 22.74 14.38 -8.17
CA GLU A 395 22.71 14.30 -9.64
C GLU A 395 23.18 15.59 -10.31
N ASN A 396 23.06 16.71 -9.58
CA ASN A 396 23.50 18.01 -10.06
C ASN A 396 24.18 18.85 -8.94
N PRO A 397 25.48 18.65 -8.67
CA PRO A 397 26.19 19.33 -7.60
C PRO A 397 26.25 20.87 -7.71
N THR A 398 25.75 21.44 -8.81
CA THR A 398 25.65 22.89 -8.98
C THR A 398 24.35 23.48 -8.46
N ARG A 399 23.40 22.63 -8.01
CA ARG A 399 22.08 23.02 -7.50
C ARG A 399 21.84 22.39 -6.13
N GLY A 400 21.40 23.19 -5.18
CA GLY A 400 20.99 22.70 -3.87
C GLY A 400 19.49 22.43 -3.72
N ASP A 401 18.71 22.62 -4.77
CA ASP A 401 17.25 22.51 -4.81
C ASP A 401 16.74 21.52 -5.88
N GLU A 402 17.61 20.65 -6.39
CA GLU A 402 17.19 19.69 -7.40
C GLU A 402 16.09 18.77 -6.86
N ALA A 403 15.11 18.49 -7.69
CA ALA A 403 14.02 17.60 -7.34
C ALA A 403 14.48 16.14 -7.45
N LYS A 404 14.43 15.41 -6.34
CA LYS A 404 14.78 13.99 -6.30
C LYS A 404 13.63 13.12 -6.80
N ILE A 405 13.95 12.16 -7.67
CA ILE A 405 13.00 11.17 -8.16
C ILE A 405 13.07 9.93 -7.25
N PRO A 406 11.92 9.33 -6.86
CA PRO A 406 11.95 8.09 -6.11
C PRO A 406 12.40 6.93 -7.00
N THR A 407 13.20 6.02 -6.42
CA THR A 407 13.51 4.73 -7.05
C THR A 407 12.26 3.88 -7.13
N TRP A 408 11.48 3.87 -6.05
CA TRP A 408 10.16 3.29 -5.99
C TRP A 408 9.35 3.88 -4.84
N GLN A 409 8.03 3.65 -4.89
CA GLN A 409 7.08 4.01 -3.85
C GLN A 409 6.12 2.84 -3.58
N TYR A 410 5.82 2.60 -2.31
CA TYR A 410 4.80 1.66 -1.89
C TYR A 410 3.69 2.40 -1.17
N LYS A 411 2.47 2.39 -1.74
CA LYS A 411 1.31 3.10 -1.19
C LYS A 411 0.54 2.19 -0.23
N SER A 412 0.26 2.69 0.98
CA SER A 412 -0.59 2.01 1.96
C SER A 412 -1.68 2.93 2.49
N LEU A 413 -2.86 2.37 2.70
CA LEU A 413 -3.95 3.05 3.40
C LEU A 413 -3.62 3.12 4.90
N GLY A 414 -3.81 4.29 5.52
CA GLY A 414 -3.34 4.57 6.89
C GLY A 414 -1.87 4.95 6.96
N GLY A 415 -1.08 4.60 5.94
CA GLY A 415 0.32 5.00 5.81
C GLY A 415 1.26 4.41 6.84
N PHE A 416 2.32 5.15 7.15
CA PHE A 416 3.45 4.75 7.99
C PHE A 416 3.71 5.84 9.03
N TYR A 417 3.31 5.59 10.29
CA TYR A 417 3.42 6.58 11.34
C TYR A 417 4.33 6.09 12.47
N TRP A 418 5.49 6.72 12.64
CA TRP A 418 6.56 6.32 13.56
C TRP A 418 7.15 4.92 13.31
N ALA A 419 6.67 4.23 12.30
CA ALA A 419 7.13 2.90 11.98
C ALA A 419 8.58 2.92 11.50
N GLY A 420 9.45 2.16 12.14
CA GLY A 420 10.84 2.01 11.76
C GLY A 420 11.06 0.74 10.95
N ALA A 421 11.67 0.87 9.78
CA ALA A 421 12.00 -0.26 8.94
C ALA A 421 13.20 -1.07 9.46
N TYR A 422 13.31 -2.30 9.00
CA TYR A 422 14.52 -3.12 9.04
C TYR A 422 14.91 -3.43 7.61
N VAL A 423 16.11 -3.02 7.19
CA VAL A 423 16.53 -3.05 5.79
C VAL A 423 17.71 -4.00 5.59
N THR A 424 17.63 -4.82 4.55
CA THR A 424 18.70 -5.74 4.12
C THR A 424 18.85 -5.73 2.61
N ASP A 425 19.82 -6.46 2.07
CA ASP A 425 19.97 -6.65 0.62
C ASP A 425 18.80 -7.42 -0.02
N SER A 426 18.07 -8.21 0.77
CA SER A 426 17.04 -9.11 0.26
C SER A 426 15.62 -8.63 0.52
N TYR A 427 15.38 -7.84 1.57
CA TYR A 427 14.05 -7.37 1.94
C TYR A 427 14.08 -6.16 2.86
N VAL A 428 12.98 -5.41 2.83
CA VAL A 428 12.64 -4.34 3.78
C VAL A 428 11.43 -4.76 4.58
N LEU A 429 11.55 -4.86 5.90
CA LEU A 429 10.42 -5.10 6.79
C LEU A 429 9.90 -3.77 7.30
N ILE A 430 8.61 -3.50 7.15
CA ILE A 430 7.98 -2.28 7.63
C ILE A 430 6.55 -2.56 8.09
N PRO A 431 6.16 -2.19 9.32
CA PRO A 431 4.76 -2.22 9.72
C PRO A 431 4.01 -1.03 9.13
N THR A 432 2.72 -1.22 8.84
CA THR A 432 1.84 -0.18 8.32
C THR A 432 0.53 -0.15 9.11
N ASP A 433 -0.12 0.99 9.12
CA ASP A 433 -1.48 1.16 9.64
C ASP A 433 -2.50 0.50 8.69
N ASP A 434 -3.79 0.55 9.00
CA ASP A 434 -4.82 -0.18 8.26
C ASP A 434 -5.90 0.70 7.62
N GLY A 435 -5.86 2.00 7.88
CA GLY A 435 -6.86 2.95 7.40
C GLY A 435 -8.15 3.02 8.22
N ASP A 436 -8.23 2.39 9.38
CA ASP A 436 -9.34 2.61 10.32
C ASP A 436 -9.23 4.00 10.96
N SER A 437 -10.36 4.56 11.39
CA SER A 437 -10.40 5.90 12.01
C SER A 437 -9.76 5.98 13.39
N GLY A 438 -9.52 4.84 14.02
CA GLY A 438 -8.97 4.76 15.39
C GLY A 438 -7.70 3.93 15.45
N TYR A 439 -6.62 4.50 16.00
CA TYR A 439 -5.32 3.83 16.11
C TYR A 439 -5.28 2.58 17.02
N THR A 440 -6.39 2.23 17.66
CA THR A 440 -6.53 1.02 18.49
C THR A 440 -7.63 0.08 18.03
N SER A 441 -8.37 0.39 16.96
CA SER A 441 -9.56 -0.33 16.52
C SER A 441 -9.36 -1.16 15.26
N GLY A 442 -8.49 -0.75 14.36
CA GLY A 442 -8.23 -1.44 13.10
C GLY A 442 -7.16 -2.53 13.19
N TYR A 443 -6.83 -3.16 12.07
CA TYR A 443 -5.94 -4.33 12.00
C TYR A 443 -4.75 -4.06 11.08
N ALA A 444 -3.67 -3.60 11.63
CA ALA A 444 -2.42 -3.31 10.95
C ALA A 444 -1.80 -4.56 10.27
N SER A 445 -0.76 -4.33 9.50
CA SER A 445 0.02 -5.39 8.85
C SER A 445 1.52 -5.17 9.03
N ILE A 446 2.28 -6.26 9.01
CA ILE A 446 3.71 -6.24 8.75
C ILE A 446 3.93 -6.61 7.28
N LEU A 447 4.72 -5.79 6.58
CA LEU A 447 5.06 -5.97 5.17
C LEU A 447 6.52 -6.37 5.03
N SER A 448 6.79 -7.16 4.00
CA SER A 448 8.12 -7.43 3.47
C SER A 448 8.15 -6.99 2.01
N LEU A 449 9.02 -6.04 1.68
CA LEU A 449 9.15 -5.46 0.33
C LEU A 449 10.52 -5.80 -0.25
N ASP A 450 10.58 -5.94 -1.56
CA ASP A 450 11.86 -6.01 -2.29
C ASP A 450 12.58 -4.65 -2.18
N PRO A 451 13.82 -4.60 -1.69
CA PRO A 451 14.53 -3.34 -1.47
C PRO A 451 14.86 -2.61 -2.76
N ARG A 452 14.96 -3.32 -3.89
CA ARG A 452 15.30 -2.76 -5.20
C ARG A 452 14.07 -2.20 -5.93
N THR A 453 12.93 -2.91 -5.86
CA THR A 453 11.73 -2.59 -6.67
C THR A 453 10.58 -2.01 -5.86
N GLY A 454 10.54 -2.25 -4.55
CA GLY A 454 9.39 -1.94 -3.69
C GLY A 454 8.23 -2.91 -3.85
N GLU A 455 8.39 -4.01 -4.61
CA GLU A 455 7.38 -5.04 -4.76
C GLU A 455 7.11 -5.75 -3.43
N LEU A 456 5.83 -6.05 -3.17
CA LEU A 456 5.43 -6.79 -1.97
C LEU A 456 5.85 -8.26 -2.10
N ILE A 457 6.83 -8.68 -1.31
CA ILE A 457 7.25 -10.08 -1.19
C ILE A 457 6.22 -10.86 -0.38
N SER A 458 5.85 -10.33 0.79
CA SER A 458 4.97 -11.01 1.73
C SER A 458 4.32 -10.00 2.68
N SER A 459 3.15 -10.34 3.22
CA SER A 459 2.51 -9.56 4.28
C SER A 459 1.75 -10.45 5.25
N ILE A 460 1.68 -10.04 6.50
CA ILE A 460 0.81 -10.67 7.51
C ILE A 460 -0.07 -9.59 8.13
N ARG A 461 -1.39 -9.74 7.98
CA ARG A 461 -2.35 -8.94 8.74
C ARG A 461 -2.38 -9.42 10.18
N LEU A 462 -2.30 -8.47 11.13
CA LEU A 462 -2.26 -8.78 12.55
C LEU A 462 -3.65 -9.24 13.05
N PRO A 463 -3.70 -10.26 13.94
CA PRO A 463 -4.97 -10.83 14.39
C PRO A 463 -5.71 -10.00 15.46
N HIS A 464 -5.04 -9.00 16.05
CA HIS A 464 -5.62 -8.14 17.07
C HIS A 464 -5.57 -6.68 16.62
N PRO A 465 -6.56 -5.86 17.06
CA PRO A 465 -6.64 -4.47 16.64
C PRO A 465 -5.51 -3.61 17.22
N GLY A 466 -5.14 -2.59 16.49
CA GLY A 466 -4.16 -1.56 16.83
C GLY A 466 -3.10 -1.36 15.77
N ASP A 467 -2.84 -0.10 15.45
CA ASP A 467 -1.82 0.32 14.48
C ASP A 467 -0.43 -0.14 14.88
N ALA A 468 0.38 -0.50 13.91
CA ALA A 468 1.75 -0.94 14.12
C ALA A 468 2.74 0.21 13.88
N ARG A 469 3.06 0.92 14.97
CA ARG A 469 3.82 2.19 14.95
C ARG A 469 5.17 2.10 15.68
N SER A 470 5.76 0.92 15.77
CA SER A 470 7.09 0.72 16.35
C SER A 470 8.12 0.37 15.29
N SER A 471 9.39 0.61 15.58
CA SER A 471 10.46 0.10 14.74
C SER A 471 10.54 -1.43 14.83
N VAL A 472 10.84 -2.06 13.69
CA VAL A 472 11.12 -3.50 13.63
C VAL A 472 12.52 -3.76 14.17
N THR A 473 12.63 -4.71 15.08
CA THR A 473 13.90 -5.27 15.53
C THR A 473 14.00 -6.72 15.07
N TYR A 474 15.17 -7.15 14.63
CA TYR A 474 15.38 -8.49 14.10
C TYR A 474 16.38 -9.29 14.94
N HIS A 475 16.07 -10.55 15.19
CA HIS A 475 16.99 -11.46 15.86
C HIS A 475 16.68 -12.92 15.46
N ASN A 476 17.71 -13.66 15.09
CA ASN A 476 17.64 -15.11 14.81
C ASN A 476 16.45 -15.52 13.91
N GLY A 477 16.32 -14.91 12.75
CA GLY A 477 15.28 -15.26 11.78
C GLY A 477 13.88 -14.76 12.14
N ARG A 478 13.74 -13.85 13.11
CA ARG A 478 12.44 -13.29 13.51
C ARG A 478 12.48 -11.78 13.62
N ALA A 479 11.44 -11.14 13.11
CA ALA A 479 11.13 -9.74 13.30
C ALA A 479 10.27 -9.56 14.56
N TYR A 480 10.53 -8.51 15.33
CA TYR A 480 9.81 -8.15 16.56
C TYR A 480 9.30 -6.73 16.47
N PHE A 481 8.05 -6.51 16.84
CA PHE A 481 7.41 -5.19 16.82
C PHE A 481 6.19 -5.13 17.75
N THR A 482 5.69 -3.92 18.00
CA THR A 482 4.54 -3.68 18.91
C THR A 482 3.45 -2.88 18.22
N THR A 483 2.24 -2.92 18.78
CA THR A 483 1.09 -2.17 18.28
C THR A 483 0.47 -1.25 19.34
N LYS A 484 -0.30 -0.27 18.89
CA LYS A 484 -1.11 0.61 19.74
C LYS A 484 -2.22 -0.13 20.50
N GLY A 485 -2.60 -1.32 20.06
CA GLY A 485 -3.49 -2.21 20.78
C GLY A 485 -2.86 -2.88 22.01
N GLY A 486 -1.57 -2.62 22.28
CA GLY A 486 -0.84 -3.18 23.43
C GLY A 486 -0.30 -4.59 23.19
N TYR A 487 -0.22 -5.03 21.94
CA TYR A 487 0.31 -6.34 21.59
C TYR A 487 1.79 -6.25 21.19
N PHE A 488 2.54 -7.26 21.59
CA PHE A 488 3.90 -7.53 21.16
C PHE A 488 3.88 -8.73 20.22
N TYR A 489 4.44 -8.59 19.03
CA TYR A 489 4.45 -9.62 18.00
C TYR A 489 5.86 -10.05 17.64
N SER A 490 5.97 -11.28 17.17
CA SER A 490 7.11 -11.74 16.39
C SER A 490 6.65 -12.55 15.18
N ALA A 491 7.31 -12.35 14.03
CA ALA A 491 7.09 -13.12 12.81
C ALA A 491 8.40 -13.76 12.35
N ALA A 492 8.35 -14.98 11.88
CA ALA A 492 9.50 -15.62 11.24
C ALA A 492 9.71 -14.97 9.85
N VAL A 493 10.97 -14.77 9.50
CA VAL A 493 11.40 -14.16 8.22
C VAL A 493 12.36 -15.10 7.54
N ALA A 494 12.02 -15.58 6.34
CA ALA A 494 12.89 -16.40 5.53
C ALA A 494 14.00 -15.54 4.85
N GLU A 495 15.04 -16.18 4.32
CA GLU A 495 16.15 -15.48 3.65
C GLU A 495 15.69 -14.63 2.43
N ASN A 496 14.61 -15.01 1.78
CA ASN A 496 13.98 -14.27 0.69
C ASN A 496 12.96 -13.22 1.14
N GLY A 497 12.81 -12.99 2.44
CA GLY A 497 11.87 -12.02 3.01
C GLY A 497 10.44 -12.57 3.23
N GLU A 498 10.14 -13.82 2.93
CA GLU A 498 8.81 -14.39 3.17
C GLU A 498 8.51 -14.45 4.68
N LEU A 499 7.33 -13.93 5.05
CA LEU A 499 6.86 -13.85 6.44
C LEU A 499 5.98 -15.06 6.79
N SER A 500 6.17 -15.60 7.99
CA SER A 500 5.38 -16.72 8.49
C SER A 500 5.36 -16.79 10.03
N ASP A 501 4.68 -17.78 10.60
CA ASP A 501 4.70 -18.10 12.04
C ASP A 501 4.60 -16.86 12.94
N LEU A 502 3.52 -16.05 12.75
CA LEU A 502 3.21 -14.91 13.61
C LEU A 502 2.85 -15.40 15.01
N ARG A 503 3.46 -14.82 16.01
CA ARG A 503 3.19 -15.11 17.43
C ARG A 503 2.93 -13.83 18.20
#